data_14a0665417a07e436a3b7e7aa75c59ba
#
_entry.id   14a0665417a07e436a3b7e7aa75c59ba
#
_cell.length_a   1.000
_cell.length_b   1.000
_cell.length_c   1.000
_cell.angle_alpha   90.00
_cell.angle_beta   90.00
_cell.angle_gamma   90.00
#
_symmetry.space_group_name_H-M   'P 1'
#
loop_
_entity.id
_entity.type
_entity.pdbx_description
1 polymer ?
#
loop_
_entity_poly.entity_id
_entity_poly.type
_entity_poly.pdbx_seq_one_letter_code
_entity_poly.pdbx_strand_id
1 'polypeptide(L)'
;MTPKKPIIGITPSHNTENNDTSLRPTYPKAIATAGGLAILLPLECSNEDIKQFMDVCDGFLFTGGPDINPFLFGEDTHLKCGNISAARDHLEFRLLTAVMDAKKPVFGICRGIQVLNVGLGGNLYQDISSQTKQDFPIAHQQPFYYNIPCHRVSITENTLLHSICHGRNQISVNSCHHQSIHIPAPGLIASAVAPDGIIEAVEKPDYPNFFLGVQWHPEYLWDRDEAAMGLFQAFVDACK
;
A
#
# COMPACT_ATOMS: atom_id res chain seq x y z
N MET A 1 6.84 -33.70 -3.74
CA MET A 1 6.35 -32.57 -4.54
C MET A 1 6.74 -31.30 -3.82
N THR A 2 7.30 -30.32 -4.52
CA THR A 2 7.55 -29.00 -3.91
C THR A 2 6.20 -28.35 -3.59
N PRO A 3 5.98 -27.79 -2.38
CA PRO A 3 4.72 -27.12 -2.06
C PRO A 3 4.43 -26.01 -3.08
N LYS A 4 3.17 -25.92 -3.54
CA LYS A 4 2.76 -24.88 -4.46
C LYS A 4 2.89 -23.52 -3.73
N LYS A 5 3.62 -22.58 -4.33
CA LYS A 5 3.71 -21.23 -3.80
C LYS A 5 2.44 -20.44 -4.14
N PRO A 6 1.93 -19.61 -3.22
CA PRO A 6 0.83 -18.71 -3.56
C PRO A 6 1.27 -17.69 -4.62
N ILE A 7 0.39 -17.39 -5.55
CA ILE A 7 0.61 -16.45 -6.66
C ILE A 7 0.09 -15.08 -6.25
N ILE A 8 0.96 -14.08 -6.26
CA ILE A 8 0.65 -12.71 -5.86
C ILE A 8 0.63 -11.81 -7.10
N GLY A 9 -0.54 -11.27 -7.42
CA GLY A 9 -0.70 -10.24 -8.44
C GLY A 9 -0.19 -8.89 -7.92
N ILE A 10 0.73 -8.25 -8.64
CA ILE A 10 1.35 -6.98 -8.24
C ILE A 10 0.98 -5.90 -9.26
N THR A 11 0.48 -4.76 -8.79
CA THR A 11 0.16 -3.63 -9.67
C THR A 11 1.44 -2.95 -10.16
N PRO A 12 1.50 -2.54 -11.45
CA PRO A 12 2.67 -1.93 -12.03
C PRO A 12 2.87 -0.49 -11.57
N SER A 13 4.11 0.01 -11.66
CA SER A 13 4.38 1.44 -11.78
C SER A 13 4.24 1.87 -13.24
N HIS A 14 3.79 3.09 -13.48
CA HIS A 14 3.61 3.68 -14.81
C HIS A 14 4.33 5.02 -14.90
N ASN A 15 5.25 5.13 -15.83
CA ASN A 15 5.86 6.40 -16.22
C ASN A 15 5.03 7.02 -17.35
N THR A 16 4.35 8.13 -17.06
CA THR A 16 3.45 8.79 -18.01
C THR A 16 4.17 9.60 -19.10
N GLU A 17 5.47 9.88 -18.93
CA GLU A 17 6.24 10.64 -19.95
C GLU A 17 6.62 9.78 -21.16
N ASN A 18 7.03 8.53 -20.91
CA ASN A 18 7.45 7.59 -21.96
C ASN A 18 6.50 6.39 -22.11
N ASN A 19 5.40 6.38 -21.35
CA ASN A 19 4.40 5.31 -21.31
C ASN A 19 4.98 3.92 -20.95
N ASP A 20 6.06 3.90 -20.15
CA ASP A 20 6.68 2.66 -19.70
C ASP A 20 6.01 2.11 -18.44
N THR A 21 5.86 0.80 -18.42
CA THR A 21 5.42 0.04 -17.25
C THR A 21 6.61 -0.63 -16.60
N SER A 22 6.75 -0.49 -15.29
CA SER A 22 7.87 -1.04 -14.54
C SER A 22 7.44 -1.56 -13.16
N LEU A 23 8.33 -2.30 -12.52
CA LEU A 23 8.21 -2.70 -11.12
C LEU A 23 9.58 -2.66 -10.46
N ARG A 24 9.68 -2.02 -9.30
CA ARG A 24 10.94 -2.04 -8.53
C ARG A 24 11.25 -3.47 -8.07
N PRO A 25 12.49 -3.96 -8.28
CA PRO A 25 12.87 -5.35 -7.96
C PRO A 25 12.70 -5.72 -6.48
N THR A 26 12.60 -4.73 -5.59
CA THR A 26 12.42 -4.94 -4.15
C THR A 26 11.08 -5.62 -3.81
N TYR A 27 10.00 -5.30 -4.52
CA TYR A 27 8.68 -5.93 -4.32
C TYR A 27 8.70 -7.44 -4.60
N PRO A 28 9.05 -7.91 -5.82
CA PRO A 28 9.08 -9.35 -6.10
C PRO A 28 10.12 -10.09 -5.27
N LYS A 29 11.23 -9.45 -4.87
CA LYS A 29 12.23 -10.06 -3.97
C LYS A 29 11.64 -10.31 -2.57
N ALA A 30 10.96 -9.33 -1.98
CA ALA A 30 10.31 -9.49 -0.68
C ALA A 30 9.24 -10.60 -0.70
N ILE A 31 8.37 -10.62 -1.72
CA ILE A 31 7.37 -11.68 -1.93
C ILE A 31 8.03 -13.05 -2.09
N ALA A 32 9.09 -13.16 -2.90
CA ALA A 32 9.79 -14.42 -3.12
C ALA A 32 10.45 -14.94 -1.83
N THR A 33 11.03 -14.04 -1.02
CA THR A 33 11.62 -14.39 0.28
C THR A 33 10.57 -14.85 1.27
N ALA A 34 9.37 -14.26 1.26
CA ALA A 34 8.22 -14.70 2.04
C ALA A 34 7.60 -16.03 1.54
N GLY A 35 8.10 -16.59 0.43
CA GLY A 35 7.65 -17.88 -0.11
C GLY A 35 6.55 -17.78 -1.17
N GLY A 36 6.19 -16.58 -1.63
CA GLY A 36 5.24 -16.33 -2.72
C GLY A 36 5.87 -16.39 -4.11
N LEU A 37 5.02 -16.34 -5.13
CA LEU A 37 5.38 -16.17 -6.53
C LEU A 37 4.73 -14.86 -7.04
N ALA A 38 5.54 -13.85 -7.33
CA ALA A 38 5.09 -12.56 -7.81
C ALA A 38 4.84 -12.56 -9.31
N ILE A 39 3.69 -12.05 -9.75
CA ILE A 39 3.40 -11.76 -11.15
C ILE A 39 3.01 -10.29 -11.31
N LEU A 40 3.62 -9.61 -12.27
CA LEU A 40 3.27 -8.23 -12.62
C LEU A 40 2.00 -8.24 -13.47
N LEU A 41 0.97 -7.49 -13.02
CA LEU A 41 -0.25 -7.31 -13.79
C LEU A 41 -0.01 -6.29 -14.92
N PRO A 42 -0.58 -6.49 -16.12
CA PRO A 42 -0.50 -5.51 -17.18
C PRO A 42 -1.30 -4.25 -16.80
N LEU A 43 -0.82 -3.08 -17.24
CA LEU A 43 -1.47 -1.81 -16.96
C LEU A 43 -2.87 -1.72 -17.58
N GLU A 44 -3.00 -2.19 -18.80
CA GLU A 44 -4.26 -2.25 -19.53
C GLU A 44 -4.85 -3.65 -19.47
N CYS A 45 -5.99 -3.76 -18.76
CA CYS A 45 -6.74 -5.01 -18.58
C CYS A 45 -8.21 -4.78 -18.85
N SER A 46 -8.85 -5.73 -19.53
CA SER A 46 -10.31 -5.82 -19.62
C SER A 46 -10.92 -6.30 -18.30
N ASN A 47 -12.24 -6.24 -18.17
CA ASN A 47 -12.94 -6.82 -17.02
C ASN A 47 -12.81 -8.35 -16.98
N GLU A 48 -12.73 -8.97 -18.15
CA GLU A 48 -12.52 -10.42 -18.33
C GLU A 48 -11.13 -10.82 -17.85
N ASP A 49 -10.09 -10.02 -18.13
CA ASP A 49 -8.73 -10.26 -17.65
C ASP A 49 -8.67 -10.16 -16.12
N ILE A 50 -9.32 -9.15 -15.53
CA ILE A 50 -9.40 -8.99 -14.07
C ILE A 50 -10.06 -10.22 -13.42
N LYS A 51 -11.14 -10.74 -14.01
CA LYS A 51 -11.79 -11.98 -13.51
C LYS A 51 -10.83 -13.17 -13.55
N GLN A 52 -10.06 -13.32 -14.65
CA GLN A 52 -9.06 -14.39 -14.75
C GLN A 52 -7.94 -14.22 -13.71
N PHE A 53 -7.53 -12.99 -13.40
CA PHE A 53 -6.56 -12.76 -12.31
C PHE A 53 -7.14 -13.14 -10.94
N MET A 54 -8.46 -12.99 -10.70
CA MET A 54 -9.08 -13.50 -9.47
C MET A 54 -9.00 -15.03 -9.37
N ASP A 55 -9.02 -15.74 -10.49
CA ASP A 55 -8.90 -17.21 -10.50
C ASP A 55 -7.44 -17.68 -10.34
N VAL A 56 -6.48 -16.90 -10.87
CA VAL A 56 -5.06 -17.29 -10.90
C VAL A 56 -4.29 -16.81 -9.67
N CYS A 57 -4.57 -15.59 -9.17
CA CYS A 57 -3.85 -15.00 -8.05
C CYS A 57 -4.51 -15.34 -6.72
N ASP A 58 -3.67 -15.71 -5.75
CA ASP A 58 -4.11 -16.03 -4.40
C ASP A 58 -4.21 -14.76 -3.51
N GLY A 59 -3.55 -13.66 -3.88
CA GLY A 59 -3.61 -12.36 -3.23
C GLY A 59 -3.06 -11.24 -4.11
N PHE A 60 -3.25 -9.97 -3.69
CA PHE A 60 -2.90 -8.79 -4.49
C PHE A 60 -2.11 -7.76 -3.69
N LEU A 61 -1.02 -7.27 -4.29
CA LEU A 61 -0.17 -6.20 -3.77
C LEU A 61 -0.35 -4.95 -4.63
N PHE A 62 -0.86 -3.88 -4.02
CA PHE A 62 -0.94 -2.54 -4.60
C PHE A 62 0.34 -1.77 -4.22
N THR A 63 1.12 -1.38 -5.23
CA THR A 63 2.45 -0.80 -5.04
C THR A 63 2.43 0.72 -4.88
N GLY A 64 3.56 1.29 -4.44
CA GLY A 64 3.83 2.72 -4.45
C GLY A 64 3.83 3.33 -5.85
N GLY A 65 3.79 4.65 -5.97
CA GLY A 65 3.77 5.33 -7.27
C GLY A 65 3.32 6.79 -7.21
N PRO A 66 2.94 7.37 -8.36
CA PRO A 66 2.48 8.75 -8.46
C PRO A 66 1.13 8.97 -7.74
N ASP A 67 0.70 10.21 -7.66
CA ASP A 67 -0.52 10.60 -6.97
C ASP A 67 -1.78 9.98 -7.59
N ILE A 68 -2.82 9.83 -6.78
CA ILE A 68 -4.16 9.46 -7.25
C ILE A 68 -4.85 10.73 -7.75
N ASN A 69 -5.60 10.61 -8.84
CA ASN A 69 -6.40 11.71 -9.37
C ASN A 69 -7.41 12.20 -8.31
N PRO A 70 -7.34 13.47 -7.86
CA PRO A 70 -8.22 14.01 -6.82
C PRO A 70 -9.72 13.93 -7.12
N PHE A 71 -10.10 13.96 -8.39
CA PHE A 71 -11.50 13.78 -8.79
C PHE A 71 -12.08 12.41 -8.38
N LEU A 72 -11.24 11.40 -8.14
CA LEU A 72 -11.68 10.08 -7.68
C LEU A 72 -12.13 10.05 -6.21
N PHE A 73 -11.77 11.09 -5.44
CA PHE A 73 -12.26 11.28 -4.07
C PHE A 73 -13.00 12.61 -3.89
N GLY A 74 -13.51 13.18 -5.01
CA GLY A 74 -14.46 14.30 -5.02
C GLY A 74 -13.84 15.67 -4.74
N GLU A 75 -12.54 15.83 -4.95
CA GLU A 75 -11.81 17.09 -4.71
C GLU A 75 -11.26 17.70 -6.01
N ASP A 76 -11.15 19.03 -6.03
CA ASP A 76 -10.38 19.73 -7.05
C ASP A 76 -8.89 19.52 -6.86
N THR A 77 -8.12 19.54 -7.94
CA THR A 77 -6.67 19.30 -7.89
C THR A 77 -5.95 20.46 -7.18
N HIS A 78 -5.28 20.13 -6.08
CA HIS A 78 -4.44 21.07 -5.33
C HIS A 78 -3.17 21.44 -6.12
N LEU A 79 -2.69 22.70 -5.96
CA LEU A 79 -1.50 23.19 -6.68
C LEU A 79 -0.25 22.31 -6.52
N LYS A 80 -0.12 21.61 -5.41
CA LYS A 80 1.01 20.71 -5.11
C LYS A 80 0.71 19.23 -5.38
N CYS A 81 -0.45 18.89 -5.98
CA CYS A 81 -0.66 17.54 -6.48
C CYS A 81 0.39 17.23 -7.53
N GLY A 82 1.01 16.06 -7.42
CA GLY A 82 2.05 15.60 -8.33
C GLY A 82 1.50 14.98 -9.61
N ASN A 83 2.34 14.21 -10.30
CA ASN A 83 1.91 13.48 -11.49
C ASN A 83 0.85 12.44 -11.13
N ILE A 84 -0.14 12.27 -11.98
CA ILE A 84 -1.17 11.23 -11.90
C ILE A 84 -1.07 10.29 -13.09
N SER A 85 -1.49 9.05 -12.91
CA SER A 85 -1.61 8.07 -14.00
C SER A 85 -3.05 7.56 -14.08
N ALA A 86 -3.83 8.15 -14.99
CA ALA A 86 -5.23 7.76 -15.20
C ALA A 86 -5.40 6.27 -15.57
N ALA A 87 -4.45 5.70 -16.33
CA ALA A 87 -4.47 4.28 -16.68
C ALA A 87 -4.27 3.39 -15.45
N ARG A 88 -3.36 3.78 -14.56
CA ARG A 88 -3.11 3.07 -13.31
C ARG A 88 -4.28 3.21 -12.33
N ASP A 89 -4.84 4.42 -12.19
CA ASP A 89 -6.06 4.62 -11.40
C ASP A 89 -7.18 3.70 -11.91
N HIS A 90 -7.42 3.70 -13.23
CA HIS A 90 -8.45 2.87 -13.84
C HIS A 90 -8.26 1.37 -13.58
N LEU A 91 -7.03 0.86 -13.69
CA LEU A 91 -6.71 -0.53 -13.35
C LEU A 91 -6.98 -0.81 -11.87
N GLU A 92 -6.36 -0.03 -10.98
CA GLU A 92 -6.30 -0.37 -9.56
C GLU A 92 -7.65 -0.25 -8.84
N PHE A 93 -8.50 0.73 -9.20
CA PHE A 93 -9.83 0.83 -8.60
C PHE A 93 -10.76 -0.32 -9.05
N ARG A 94 -10.69 -0.75 -10.31
CA ARG A 94 -11.44 -1.93 -10.80
C ARG A 94 -10.91 -3.22 -10.16
N LEU A 95 -9.59 -3.34 -10.08
CA LEU A 95 -8.94 -4.48 -9.44
C LEU A 95 -9.34 -4.57 -7.96
N LEU A 96 -9.29 -3.44 -7.22
CA LEU A 96 -9.68 -3.40 -5.81
C LEU A 96 -11.13 -3.86 -5.62
N THR A 97 -12.07 -3.38 -6.45
CA THR A 97 -13.46 -3.84 -6.40
C THR A 97 -13.55 -5.36 -6.55
N ALA A 98 -12.87 -5.94 -7.55
CA ALA A 98 -12.87 -7.39 -7.77
C ALA A 98 -12.22 -8.17 -6.62
N VAL A 99 -11.12 -7.64 -6.05
CA VAL A 99 -10.42 -8.23 -4.89
C VAL A 99 -11.32 -8.25 -3.66
N MET A 100 -12.04 -7.15 -3.40
CA MET A 100 -12.97 -7.04 -2.28
C MET A 100 -14.15 -8.01 -2.43
N ASP A 101 -14.74 -8.11 -3.62
CA ASP A 101 -15.84 -9.04 -3.92
C ASP A 101 -15.40 -10.50 -3.79
N ALA A 102 -14.20 -10.83 -4.26
CA ALA A 102 -13.60 -12.16 -4.16
C ALA A 102 -13.02 -12.47 -2.78
N LYS A 103 -12.98 -11.48 -1.87
CA LYS A 103 -12.44 -11.60 -0.50
C LYS A 103 -11.00 -12.10 -0.47
N LYS A 104 -10.18 -11.71 -1.45
CA LYS A 104 -8.77 -12.11 -1.55
C LYS A 104 -7.90 -11.29 -0.59
N PRO A 105 -6.79 -11.86 -0.07
CA PRO A 105 -5.80 -11.08 0.68
C PRO A 105 -5.32 -9.87 -0.11
N VAL A 106 -5.24 -8.71 0.54
CA VAL A 106 -4.79 -7.46 -0.08
C VAL A 106 -3.79 -6.72 0.80
N PHE A 107 -2.70 -6.29 0.17
CA PHE A 107 -1.68 -5.46 0.79
C PHE A 107 -1.45 -4.19 -0.04
N GLY A 108 -1.49 -3.02 0.60
CA GLY A 108 -1.22 -1.72 -0.04
C GLY A 108 0.03 -1.07 0.53
N ILE A 109 0.95 -0.62 -0.34
CA ILE A 109 2.20 0.04 0.07
C ILE A 109 2.24 1.45 -0.54
N CYS A 110 2.46 2.48 0.28
CA CYS A 110 2.56 3.89 -0.09
C CYS A 110 1.32 4.36 -0.87
N ARG A 111 1.40 4.58 -2.17
CA ARG A 111 0.21 4.84 -2.98
C ARG A 111 -0.84 3.73 -2.86
N GLY A 112 -0.43 2.48 -2.63
CA GLY A 112 -1.35 1.35 -2.43
C GLY A 112 -2.30 1.55 -1.24
N ILE A 113 -1.83 2.02 -0.08
CA ILE A 113 -2.73 2.33 1.07
C ILE A 113 -3.76 3.41 0.69
N GLN A 114 -3.34 4.38 -0.13
CA GLN A 114 -4.20 5.47 -0.59
C GLN A 114 -5.29 4.95 -1.56
N VAL A 115 -4.93 4.02 -2.47
CA VAL A 115 -5.90 3.32 -3.34
C VAL A 115 -6.92 2.56 -2.49
N LEU A 116 -6.47 1.82 -1.47
CA LEU A 116 -7.36 1.09 -0.56
C LEU A 116 -8.33 2.06 0.14
N ASN A 117 -7.84 3.19 0.62
CA ASN A 117 -8.66 4.18 1.30
C ASN A 117 -9.67 4.85 0.36
N VAL A 118 -9.22 5.39 -0.76
CA VAL A 118 -10.08 6.10 -1.71
C VAL A 118 -11.10 5.16 -2.34
N GLY A 119 -10.68 3.95 -2.73
CA GLY A 119 -11.57 2.95 -3.32
C GLY A 119 -12.67 2.45 -2.39
N LEU A 120 -12.51 2.63 -1.08
CA LEU A 120 -13.53 2.32 -0.07
C LEU A 120 -14.29 3.57 0.41
N GLY A 121 -14.06 4.75 -0.19
CA GLY A 121 -14.81 5.98 0.06
C GLY A 121 -14.18 6.95 1.06
N GLY A 122 -12.87 6.81 1.34
CA GLY A 122 -12.09 7.81 2.07
C GLY A 122 -11.51 8.90 1.16
N ASN A 123 -10.78 9.86 1.74
CA ASN A 123 -10.06 10.89 0.99
C ASN A 123 -8.61 11.07 1.48
N LEU A 124 -7.87 11.96 0.83
CA LEU A 124 -6.44 12.17 1.06
C LEU A 124 -6.13 13.63 1.36
N TYR A 125 -5.06 13.88 2.10
CA TYR A 125 -4.28 15.10 1.95
C TYR A 125 -3.51 14.99 0.63
N GLN A 126 -3.75 15.93 -0.27
CA GLN A 126 -3.04 15.99 -1.56
C GLN A 126 -1.60 16.51 -1.41
N ASP A 127 -1.32 17.23 -0.32
CA ASP A 127 0.03 17.62 0.12
C ASP A 127 0.03 17.89 1.63
N ILE A 128 0.68 17.02 2.38
CA ILE A 128 0.78 17.10 3.85
C ILE A 128 1.29 18.47 4.27
N SER A 129 2.35 18.96 3.63
CA SER A 129 3.05 20.18 4.05
C SER A 129 2.21 21.45 3.96
N SER A 130 1.22 21.51 3.08
CA SER A 130 0.36 22.68 2.86
C SER A 130 -1.04 22.55 3.45
N GLN A 131 -1.52 21.34 3.66
CA GLN A 131 -2.89 21.08 4.13
C GLN A 131 -2.97 20.74 5.61
N THR A 132 -1.84 20.44 6.26
CA THR A 132 -1.77 20.18 7.69
C THR A 132 -1.05 21.30 8.43
N LYS A 133 -1.47 21.56 9.68
CA LYS A 133 -0.77 22.46 10.61
C LYS A 133 -0.15 21.57 11.68
N GLN A 134 1.16 21.45 11.67
CA GLN A 134 1.89 20.61 12.59
C GLN A 134 2.88 21.44 13.39
N ASP A 135 2.88 21.26 14.72
CA ASP A 135 3.85 21.92 15.60
C ASP A 135 5.28 21.37 15.39
N PHE A 136 5.38 20.08 15.00
CA PHE A 136 6.62 19.37 14.72
C PHE A 136 6.51 18.59 13.41
N PRO A 137 6.76 19.22 12.26
CA PRO A 137 6.67 18.55 10.96
C PRO A 137 7.75 17.47 10.82
N ILE A 138 7.32 16.29 10.37
CA ILE A 138 8.18 15.15 10.06
C ILE A 138 8.51 15.15 8.58
N ALA A 139 9.70 14.66 8.22
CA ALA A 139 10.13 14.52 6.83
C ALA A 139 9.48 13.27 6.20
N HIS A 140 8.21 13.34 5.80
CA HIS A 140 7.54 12.25 5.07
C HIS A 140 8.14 12.02 3.67
N GLN A 141 8.84 13.00 3.12
CA GLN A 141 9.71 12.86 1.97
C GLN A 141 11.17 12.91 2.46
N GLN A 142 11.72 11.74 2.88
CA GLN A 142 13.07 11.70 3.44
C GLN A 142 14.16 12.07 2.41
N PRO A 143 15.20 12.85 2.79
CA PRO A 143 16.23 13.31 1.86
C PRO A 143 17.42 12.34 1.72
N PHE A 144 17.29 11.10 2.17
CA PHE A 144 18.36 10.09 2.15
C PHE A 144 17.80 8.72 1.67
N TYR A 145 18.65 7.69 1.59
CA TYR A 145 18.28 6.38 1.05
C TYR A 145 17.14 5.72 1.82
N TYR A 146 16.16 5.14 1.10
CA TYR A 146 14.96 4.51 1.66
C TYR A 146 15.22 3.20 2.41
N ASN A 147 16.43 2.69 2.40
CA ASN A 147 16.85 1.55 3.22
C ASN A 147 17.31 1.96 4.64
N ILE A 148 17.08 3.20 5.01
CA ILE A 148 17.35 3.77 6.35
C ILE A 148 16.01 4.28 6.90
N PRO A 149 15.61 3.91 8.13
CA PRO A 149 14.42 4.46 8.78
C PRO A 149 14.50 6.00 8.93
N CYS A 150 13.36 6.68 8.76
CA CYS A 150 13.23 8.13 8.80
C CYS A 150 12.57 8.63 10.09
N HIS A 151 11.46 7.99 10.48
CA HIS A 151 10.72 8.36 11.67
C HIS A 151 10.11 7.13 12.35
N ARG A 152 9.46 7.35 13.49
CA ARG A 152 8.75 6.31 14.22
C ARG A 152 7.26 6.42 13.95
N VAL A 153 6.57 5.29 14.07
CA VAL A 153 5.10 5.22 14.09
C VAL A 153 4.64 4.51 15.36
N SER A 154 3.59 5.04 15.99
CA SER A 154 2.91 4.38 17.09
C SER A 154 1.88 3.41 16.54
N ILE A 155 1.90 2.15 17.01
CA ILE A 155 1.02 1.07 16.56
C ILE A 155 -0.14 0.94 17.55
N THR A 156 -1.36 0.85 17.02
CA THR A 156 -2.57 0.61 17.81
C THR A 156 -2.59 -0.84 18.32
N GLU A 157 -2.79 -1.03 19.61
CA GLU A 157 -2.88 -2.36 20.22
C GLU A 157 -4.06 -3.16 19.68
N ASN A 158 -3.92 -4.48 19.70
CA ASN A 158 -4.95 -5.44 19.22
C ASN A 158 -5.31 -5.31 17.73
N THR A 159 -4.40 -4.77 16.91
CA THR A 159 -4.50 -4.71 15.46
C THR A 159 -3.71 -5.85 14.80
N LEU A 160 -3.97 -6.11 13.53
CA LEU A 160 -3.18 -7.06 12.72
C LEU A 160 -1.71 -6.62 12.67
N LEU A 161 -1.45 -5.32 12.44
CA LEU A 161 -0.09 -4.76 12.44
C LEU A 161 0.60 -4.97 13.78
N HIS A 162 -0.10 -4.75 14.90
CA HIS A 162 0.45 -4.99 16.24
C HIS A 162 0.88 -6.46 16.42
N SER A 163 0.05 -7.39 15.96
CA SER A 163 0.38 -8.83 15.97
C SER A 163 1.60 -9.15 15.09
N ILE A 164 1.65 -8.64 13.87
CA ILE A 164 2.78 -8.81 12.94
C ILE A 164 4.08 -8.25 13.54
N CYS A 165 3.99 -7.14 14.27
CA CYS A 165 5.12 -6.51 14.96
C CYS A 165 5.42 -7.13 16.33
N HIS A 166 4.89 -8.32 16.63
CA HIS A 166 5.14 -9.06 17.88
C HIS A 166 4.80 -8.27 19.15
N GLY A 167 3.69 -7.50 19.14
CA GLY A 167 3.24 -6.70 20.28
C GLY A 167 4.06 -5.43 20.53
N ARG A 168 4.88 -4.99 19.58
CA ARG A 168 5.59 -3.71 19.68
C ARG A 168 4.63 -2.55 19.45
N ASN A 169 4.56 -1.60 20.38
CA ASN A 169 3.71 -0.41 20.28
C ASN A 169 4.36 0.70 19.43
N GLN A 170 5.60 0.52 18.97
CA GLN A 170 6.30 1.48 18.13
C GLN A 170 7.34 0.76 17.26
N ILE A 171 7.46 1.19 16.00
CA ILE A 171 8.52 0.79 15.05
C ILE A 171 9.09 2.00 14.35
N SER A 172 10.28 1.85 13.76
CA SER A 172 10.89 2.87 12.90
C SER A 172 10.66 2.52 11.44
N VAL A 173 10.26 3.50 10.64
CA VAL A 173 9.90 3.32 9.22
C VAL A 173 10.65 4.30 8.32
N ASN A 174 10.84 3.94 7.06
CA ASN A 174 11.27 4.86 6.01
C ASN A 174 10.08 5.67 5.49
N SER A 175 10.32 6.72 4.71
CA SER A 175 9.23 7.58 4.25
C SER A 175 9.56 8.24 2.90
N CYS A 176 8.63 8.10 1.95
CA CYS A 176 8.77 8.67 0.60
C CYS A 176 7.38 9.03 0.05
N HIS A 177 6.72 9.98 0.67
CA HIS A 177 5.39 10.43 0.26
C HIS A 177 5.15 11.89 0.68
N HIS A 178 4.31 12.61 -0.06
CA HIS A 178 3.81 13.93 0.31
C HIS A 178 2.30 13.96 0.46
N GLN A 179 1.63 12.87 0.03
CA GLN A 179 0.20 12.62 0.26
C GLN A 179 0.02 11.61 1.39
N SER A 180 -1.14 11.63 2.04
CA SER A 180 -1.53 10.66 3.06
C SER A 180 -3.04 10.58 3.20
N ILE A 181 -3.52 9.58 3.92
CA ILE A 181 -4.94 9.51 4.30
C ILE A 181 -5.30 10.73 5.16
N HIS A 182 -6.38 11.43 4.76
CA HIS A 182 -7.01 12.49 5.56
C HIS A 182 -8.20 11.91 6.33
N ILE A 183 -9.19 11.38 5.61
CA ILE A 183 -10.34 10.71 6.21
C ILE A 183 -10.29 9.24 5.84
N PRO A 184 -10.13 8.34 6.82
CA PRO A 184 -10.24 6.92 6.57
C PRO A 184 -11.62 6.54 6.04
N ALA A 185 -11.66 5.61 5.09
CA ALA A 185 -12.90 5.08 4.56
C ALA A 185 -13.72 4.38 5.66
N PRO A 186 -15.05 4.30 5.53
CA PRO A 186 -15.90 3.57 6.46
C PRO A 186 -15.43 2.12 6.64
N GLY A 187 -15.27 1.70 7.90
CA GLY A 187 -14.80 0.36 8.27
C GLY A 187 -13.28 0.18 8.25
N LEU A 188 -12.49 1.19 7.85
CA LEU A 188 -11.05 1.20 8.09
C LEU A 188 -10.73 1.78 9.46
N ILE A 189 -9.72 1.20 10.10
CA ILE A 189 -9.12 1.74 11.33
C ILE A 189 -7.66 2.13 11.07
N ALA A 190 -7.19 3.20 11.72
CA ALA A 190 -5.78 3.56 11.72
C ALA A 190 -5.04 2.62 12.68
N SER A 191 -4.18 1.75 12.13
CA SER A 191 -3.38 0.82 12.92
C SER A 191 -1.97 1.33 13.21
N ALA A 192 -1.50 2.38 12.51
CA ALA A 192 -0.32 3.13 12.90
C ALA A 192 -0.45 4.62 12.57
N VAL A 193 0.16 5.46 13.43
CA VAL A 193 0.14 6.93 13.29
C VAL A 193 1.53 7.47 13.59
N ALA A 194 1.99 8.43 12.77
CA ALA A 194 3.22 9.18 13.00
C ALA A 194 3.04 10.20 14.14
N PRO A 195 4.13 10.70 14.77
CA PRO A 195 4.04 11.66 15.88
C PRO A 195 3.34 12.99 15.53
N ASP A 196 3.28 13.34 14.26
CA ASP A 196 2.58 14.53 13.74
C ASP A 196 1.11 14.27 13.37
N GLY A 197 0.58 13.08 13.69
CA GLY A 197 -0.81 12.72 13.49
C GLY A 197 -1.14 12.14 12.11
N ILE A 198 -0.16 12.01 11.21
CA ILE A 198 -0.37 11.40 9.90
C ILE A 198 -0.60 9.89 10.05
N ILE A 199 -1.67 9.41 9.40
CA ILE A 199 -1.99 7.96 9.36
C ILE A 199 -0.98 7.26 8.48
N GLU A 200 -0.32 6.26 9.07
CA GLU A 200 0.76 5.50 8.43
C GLU A 200 0.37 4.05 8.14
N ALA A 201 -0.69 3.52 8.77
CA ALA A 201 -1.25 2.24 8.40
C ALA A 201 -2.76 2.18 8.65
N VAL A 202 -3.46 1.41 7.82
CA VAL A 202 -4.88 1.10 7.98
C VAL A 202 -5.15 -0.38 7.81
N GLU A 203 -6.18 -0.84 8.52
CA GLU A 203 -6.72 -2.20 8.46
C GLU A 203 -8.24 -2.17 8.31
N LYS A 204 -8.81 -3.28 7.85
CA LYS A 204 -10.25 -3.50 7.79
C LYS A 204 -10.62 -4.72 8.66
N PRO A 205 -10.93 -4.54 9.96
CA PRO A 205 -11.12 -5.65 10.91
C PRO A 205 -12.25 -6.61 10.56
N ASP A 206 -13.29 -6.13 9.89
CA ASP A 206 -14.44 -6.91 9.43
C ASP A 206 -14.23 -7.60 8.07
N TYR A 207 -13.06 -7.43 7.45
CA TYR A 207 -12.70 -8.14 6.23
C TYR A 207 -12.29 -9.58 6.55
N PRO A 208 -12.84 -10.59 5.84
CA PRO A 208 -12.65 -11.99 6.23
C PRO A 208 -11.27 -12.56 5.93
N ASN A 209 -10.36 -11.75 5.41
CA ASN A 209 -9.01 -12.14 5.05
C ASN A 209 -8.00 -11.03 5.39
N PHE A 210 -6.73 -11.19 4.99
CA PHE A 210 -5.70 -10.17 5.19
C PHE A 210 -6.05 -8.89 4.44
N PHE A 211 -6.15 -7.78 5.18
CA PHE A 211 -6.32 -6.43 4.65
C PHE A 211 -5.44 -5.47 5.44
N LEU A 212 -4.38 -5.01 4.81
CA LEU A 212 -3.44 -4.07 5.41
C LEU A 212 -2.95 -3.07 4.37
N GLY A 213 -2.93 -1.79 4.72
CA GLY A 213 -2.22 -0.74 4.00
C GLY A 213 -1.16 -0.11 4.88
N VAL A 214 0.03 0.15 4.34
CA VAL A 214 1.09 0.90 5.01
C VAL A 214 1.56 2.05 4.13
N GLN A 215 1.82 3.23 4.72
CA GLN A 215 2.21 4.41 3.97
C GLN A 215 3.73 4.45 3.68
N TRP A 216 4.53 3.79 4.54
CA TRP A 216 5.96 3.62 4.31
C TRP A 216 6.27 2.54 3.27
N HIS A 217 7.56 2.28 3.03
CA HIS A 217 8.07 1.37 2.02
C HIS A 217 8.84 0.18 2.64
N PRO A 218 8.16 -0.85 3.17
CA PRO A 218 8.81 -2.01 3.77
C PRO A 218 9.64 -2.82 2.75
N GLU A 219 9.35 -2.69 1.43
CA GLU A 219 10.09 -3.35 0.37
C GLU A 219 11.54 -2.87 0.22
N TYR A 220 11.96 -1.82 0.91
CA TYR A 220 13.35 -1.40 1.00
C TYR A 220 14.05 -1.86 2.27
N LEU A 221 13.31 -2.46 3.22
CA LEU A 221 13.80 -2.84 4.55
C LEU A 221 13.71 -4.34 4.82
N TRP A 222 13.06 -5.14 3.97
CA TRP A 222 12.74 -6.54 4.21
C TRP A 222 13.95 -7.43 4.54
N ASP A 223 15.16 -7.06 4.09
CA ASP A 223 16.40 -7.82 4.27
C ASP A 223 17.16 -7.47 5.57
N ARG A 224 16.66 -6.50 6.34
CA ARG A 224 17.35 -5.96 7.52
C ARG A 224 16.43 -5.55 8.68
N ASP A 225 15.13 -5.55 8.47
CA ASP A 225 14.12 -5.20 9.48
C ASP A 225 13.08 -6.32 9.60
N GLU A 226 12.96 -6.85 10.81
CA GLU A 226 12.06 -7.98 11.12
C GLU A 226 10.59 -7.62 10.92
N ALA A 227 10.18 -6.38 11.28
CA ALA A 227 8.80 -5.93 11.08
C ALA A 227 8.48 -5.80 9.60
N ALA A 228 9.42 -5.25 8.80
CA ALA A 228 9.25 -5.15 7.35
C ALA A 228 9.10 -6.51 6.68
N MET A 229 9.94 -7.50 7.05
CA MET A 229 9.81 -8.86 6.53
C MET A 229 8.54 -9.54 7.05
N GLY A 230 8.15 -9.30 8.30
CA GLY A 230 6.93 -9.83 8.92
C GLY A 230 5.66 -9.45 8.17
N LEU A 231 5.59 -8.22 7.62
CA LEU A 231 4.47 -7.77 6.78
C LEU A 231 4.30 -8.65 5.52
N PHE A 232 5.39 -8.90 4.80
CA PHE A 232 5.35 -9.75 3.60
C PHE A 232 5.06 -11.20 3.95
N GLN A 233 5.62 -11.71 5.07
CA GLN A 233 5.37 -13.07 5.50
C GLN A 233 3.90 -13.29 5.87
N ALA A 234 3.31 -12.40 6.68
CA ALA A 234 1.91 -12.48 7.07
C ALA A 234 0.97 -12.38 5.86
N PHE A 235 1.26 -11.50 4.91
CA PHE A 235 0.50 -11.39 3.67
C PHE A 235 0.57 -12.67 2.82
N VAL A 236 1.78 -13.19 2.58
CA VAL A 236 1.96 -14.42 1.78
C VAL A 236 1.36 -15.64 2.49
N ASP A 237 1.42 -15.71 3.82
CA ASP A 237 0.79 -16.79 4.60
C ASP A 237 -0.74 -16.75 4.49
N ALA A 238 -1.34 -15.58 4.45
CA ALA A 238 -2.78 -15.41 4.22
C ALA A 238 -3.24 -15.80 2.80
N CYS A 239 -2.31 -15.90 1.86
CA CYS A 239 -2.56 -16.34 0.47
C CYS A 239 -2.44 -17.87 0.28
N LYS A 240 -2.13 -18.64 1.32
CA LYS A 240 -2.03 -20.12 1.27
C LYS A 240 -3.38 -20.78 1.47
#